data_7218674567c50af24bf3fdf715a09f38
#
_entry.id   7218674567c50af24bf3fdf715a09f38
#
_cell.length_a   1.000
_cell.length_b   1.000
_cell.length_c   1.000
_cell.angle_alpha   90.00
_cell.angle_beta   90.00
_cell.angle_gamma   90.00
#
_symmetry.space_group_name_H-M   'P 1'
#
loop_
_entity.id
_entity.type
_entity.pdbx_description
1 polymer ?
#
loop_
_entity_poly.entity_id
_entity_poly.type
_entity_poly.pdbx_seq_one_letter_code
_entity_poly.pdbx_strand_id
1 'polypeptide(L)'
;MKTFTRSILVSLLLIIAAPAYSISGSQVLQIFVCEFVNDKASDDQVLELATAWLKAAKQMEGGANMGLVIRFPIAEGDGAKGDFTWVISTPTFAEWGAFTDAYEGSAVSKVDDQLFDNLVDCGQSTIWEGMILD
;
A
#
# COMPACT_ATOMS: atom_id res chain seq x y z
N MET A 1 39.14 55.86 -42.20
CA MET A 1 38.17 55.52 -41.09
C MET A 1 37.55 54.20 -41.41
N LYS A 2 37.93 53.09 -40.65
CA LYS A 2 37.39 51.74 -40.81
C LYS A 2 36.51 51.47 -39.61
N THR A 3 35.20 51.41 -39.86
CA THR A 3 34.19 51.03 -38.87
C THR A 3 34.15 49.55 -38.67
N PHE A 4 34.51 49.07 -37.45
CA PHE A 4 34.40 47.69 -37.02
C PHE A 4 33.01 47.45 -36.49
N THR A 5 32.22 46.70 -37.23
CA THR A 5 30.89 46.22 -36.76
C THR A 5 31.10 44.98 -35.89
N ARG A 6 30.88 45.10 -34.59
CA ARG A 6 30.88 43.97 -33.66
C ARG A 6 29.54 43.23 -33.73
N SER A 7 29.52 42.06 -34.32
CA SER A 7 28.37 41.14 -34.24
C SER A 7 28.38 40.45 -32.85
N ILE A 8 27.34 40.76 -32.05
CA ILE A 8 27.10 40.09 -30.78
C ILE A 8 26.27 38.82 -31.09
N LEU A 9 26.91 37.67 -31.02
CA LEU A 9 26.21 36.36 -31.03
C LEU A 9 25.54 36.13 -29.68
N VAL A 10 24.23 36.30 -29.64
CA VAL A 10 23.41 35.91 -28.47
C VAL A 10 23.15 34.42 -28.57
N SER A 11 23.91 33.66 -27.81
CA SER A 11 23.67 32.22 -27.63
C SER A 11 22.44 31.99 -26.73
N LEU A 12 21.32 31.65 -27.33
CA LEU A 12 20.10 31.25 -26.60
C LEU A 12 20.31 29.86 -26.00
N LEU A 13 20.65 29.78 -24.71
CA LEU A 13 20.67 28.54 -23.97
C LEU A 13 19.20 28.07 -23.75
N LEU A 14 18.75 27.10 -24.53
CA LEU A 14 17.53 26.34 -24.20
C LEU A 14 17.80 25.49 -22.97
N ILE A 15 17.33 25.94 -21.81
CA ILE A 15 17.24 25.13 -20.60
C ILE A 15 16.05 24.19 -20.79
N ILE A 16 16.31 22.93 -21.18
CA ILE A 16 15.30 21.88 -21.18
C ILE A 16 15.06 21.54 -19.70
N ALA A 17 14.02 22.13 -19.12
CA ALA A 17 13.55 21.73 -17.79
C ALA A 17 13.00 20.31 -17.91
N ALA A 18 13.74 19.32 -17.42
CA ALA A 18 13.20 17.99 -17.22
C ALA A 18 12.03 18.09 -16.22
N PRO A 19 10.90 17.38 -16.45
CA PRO A 19 9.82 17.36 -15.48
C PRO A 19 10.37 16.82 -14.16
N ALA A 20 10.37 17.64 -13.13
CA ALA A 20 10.68 17.22 -11.78
C ALA A 20 9.47 16.43 -11.27
N TYR A 21 9.59 15.11 -11.21
CA TYR A 21 8.61 14.30 -10.47
C TYR A 21 8.71 14.69 -9.00
N SER A 22 7.63 15.21 -8.43
CA SER A 22 7.55 15.43 -7.00
C SER A 22 7.11 14.11 -6.33
N ILE A 23 7.86 13.65 -5.33
CA ILE A 23 7.43 12.58 -4.44
C ILE A 23 6.56 13.24 -3.39
N SER A 24 5.25 12.97 -3.40
CA SER A 24 4.28 13.56 -2.48
C SER A 24 4.24 12.85 -1.12
N GLY A 25 4.82 11.66 -1.02
CA GLY A 25 4.90 10.92 0.22
C GLY A 25 5.44 9.50 0.03
N SER A 26 5.81 8.88 1.14
CA SER A 26 6.05 7.44 1.22
C SER A 26 5.03 6.82 2.18
N GLN A 27 4.76 5.55 2.00
CA GLN A 27 3.92 4.76 2.90
C GLN A 27 4.52 3.36 3.07
N VAL A 28 4.28 2.76 4.21
CA VAL A 28 4.62 1.37 4.46
C VAL A 28 3.45 0.51 4.00
N LEU A 29 3.74 -0.50 3.19
CA LEU A 29 2.77 -1.47 2.70
C LEU A 29 3.12 -2.85 3.24
N GLN A 30 2.20 -3.50 3.93
CA GLN A 30 2.30 -4.91 4.26
C GLN A 30 1.30 -5.68 3.40
N ILE A 31 1.81 -6.63 2.62
CA ILE A 31 1.04 -7.37 1.61
C ILE A 31 1.02 -8.84 1.99
N PHE A 32 -0.17 -9.39 2.11
CA PHE A 32 -0.42 -10.82 2.28
C PHE A 32 -1.06 -11.36 1.00
N VAL A 33 -0.68 -12.57 0.61
CA VAL A 33 -1.36 -13.36 -0.42
C VAL A 33 -2.20 -14.39 0.31
N CYS A 34 -3.50 -14.41 0.05
CA CYS A 34 -4.47 -15.19 0.78
C CYS A 34 -5.23 -16.13 -0.16
N GLU A 35 -5.61 -17.29 0.35
CA GLU A 35 -6.43 -18.30 -0.32
C GLU A 35 -7.65 -18.63 0.54
N PHE A 36 -8.77 -18.96 -0.08
CA PHE A 36 -9.94 -19.46 0.63
C PHE A 36 -9.69 -20.88 1.12
N VAL A 37 -10.00 -21.18 2.38
CA VAL A 37 -9.78 -22.52 2.95
C VAL A 37 -10.88 -23.52 2.57
N ASN A 38 -12.00 -23.04 2.01
CA ASN A 38 -13.10 -23.90 1.59
C ASN A 38 -14.04 -23.20 0.60
N ASP A 39 -14.84 -23.98 -0.13
CA ASP A 39 -15.77 -23.50 -1.17
C ASP A 39 -16.96 -22.68 -0.64
N LYS A 40 -17.10 -22.51 0.67
CA LYS A 40 -18.17 -21.70 1.30
C LYS A 40 -17.70 -20.30 1.64
N ALA A 41 -16.40 -20.09 1.64
CA ALA A 41 -15.83 -18.76 1.81
C ALA A 41 -16.15 -17.89 0.58
N SER A 42 -16.38 -16.61 0.79
CA SER A 42 -16.74 -15.70 -0.28
C SER A 42 -16.10 -14.32 -0.10
N ASP A 43 -15.97 -13.60 -1.20
CA ASP A 43 -15.48 -12.22 -1.23
C ASP A 43 -16.26 -11.33 -0.26
N ASP A 44 -17.59 -11.47 -0.21
CA ASP A 44 -18.46 -10.67 0.68
C ASP A 44 -18.13 -10.87 2.16
N GLN A 45 -17.85 -12.10 2.59
CA GLN A 45 -17.45 -12.39 3.96
C GLN A 45 -16.09 -11.78 4.30
N VAL A 46 -15.14 -11.85 3.37
CA VAL A 46 -13.83 -11.19 3.51
C VAL A 46 -13.99 -9.69 3.64
N LEU A 47 -14.82 -9.06 2.80
CA LEU A 47 -15.04 -7.62 2.83
C LEU A 47 -15.75 -7.15 4.11
N GLU A 48 -16.69 -7.93 4.65
CA GLU A 48 -17.32 -7.66 5.93
C GLU A 48 -16.29 -7.66 7.08
N LEU A 49 -15.48 -8.72 7.17
CA LEU A 49 -14.43 -8.83 8.18
C LEU A 49 -13.32 -7.78 7.98
N ALA A 50 -12.94 -7.48 6.74
CA ALA A 50 -11.99 -6.41 6.43
C ALA A 50 -12.48 -5.04 6.92
N THR A 51 -13.77 -4.78 6.80
CA THR A 51 -14.39 -3.55 7.30
C THR A 51 -14.34 -3.49 8.83
N ALA A 52 -14.65 -4.59 9.51
CA ALA A 52 -14.58 -4.69 10.96
C ALA A 52 -13.13 -4.55 11.45
N TRP A 53 -12.20 -5.22 10.78
CA TRP A 53 -10.76 -5.16 11.03
C TRP A 53 -10.24 -3.72 10.95
N LEU A 54 -10.49 -3.02 9.84
CA LEU A 54 -10.02 -1.65 9.65
C LEU A 54 -10.62 -0.69 10.69
N LYS A 55 -11.89 -0.87 11.03
CA LYS A 55 -12.54 -0.09 12.09
C LYS A 55 -11.87 -0.29 13.44
N ALA A 56 -11.52 -1.53 13.80
CA ALA A 56 -10.79 -1.83 15.02
C ALA A 56 -9.36 -1.29 14.97
N ALA A 57 -8.65 -1.47 13.85
CA ALA A 57 -7.30 -1.01 13.64
C ALA A 57 -7.15 0.50 13.85
N LYS A 58 -8.09 1.30 13.35
CA LYS A 58 -8.09 2.76 13.50
C LYS A 58 -8.26 3.25 14.95
N GLN A 59 -8.65 2.38 15.87
CA GLN A 59 -8.73 2.69 17.30
C GLN A 59 -7.46 2.31 18.08
N MET A 60 -6.51 1.65 17.42
CA MET A 60 -5.25 1.23 18.04
C MET A 60 -4.17 2.30 17.89
N GLU A 61 -3.16 2.23 18.76
CA GLU A 61 -1.94 3.00 18.60
C GLU A 61 -1.30 2.67 17.25
N GLY A 62 -0.82 3.67 16.52
CA GLY A 62 -0.29 3.54 15.16
C GLY A 62 -1.33 3.27 14.06
N GLY A 63 -2.58 2.95 14.41
CA GLY A 63 -3.62 2.56 13.45
C GLY A 63 -4.48 3.71 12.89
N ALA A 64 -4.46 4.90 13.50
CA ALA A 64 -5.39 5.99 13.17
C ALA A 64 -5.43 6.37 11.68
N ASN A 65 -4.26 6.35 11.02
CA ASN A 65 -4.10 6.69 9.61
C ASN A 65 -3.94 5.45 8.70
N MET A 66 -4.23 4.26 9.24
CA MET A 66 -4.10 3.01 8.50
C MET A 66 -5.12 2.92 7.37
N GLY A 67 -4.67 2.40 6.24
CA GLY A 67 -5.50 2.02 5.10
C GLY A 67 -5.49 0.49 4.92
N LEU A 68 -6.55 -0.02 4.31
CA LEU A 68 -6.67 -1.42 3.92
C LEU A 68 -7.23 -1.50 2.50
N VAL A 69 -6.59 -2.30 1.67
CA VAL A 69 -7.05 -2.61 0.32
C VAL A 69 -7.10 -4.12 0.16
N ILE A 70 -8.26 -4.63 -0.22
CA ILE A 70 -8.43 -6.02 -0.65
C ILE A 70 -8.45 -6.03 -2.18
N ARG A 71 -7.66 -6.88 -2.80
CA ARG A 71 -7.60 -7.01 -4.26
C ARG A 71 -7.93 -8.42 -4.66
N PHE A 72 -9.04 -8.59 -5.35
CA PHE A 72 -9.44 -9.84 -6.01
C PHE A 72 -8.96 -9.81 -7.46
N PRO A 73 -8.41 -10.91 -8.00
CA PRO A 73 -8.00 -10.98 -9.39
C PRO A 73 -9.24 -10.95 -10.30
N ILE A 74 -9.19 -10.11 -11.34
CA ILE A 74 -10.22 -10.07 -12.40
C ILE A 74 -9.77 -10.78 -13.68
N ALA A 75 -8.47 -11.07 -13.78
CA ALA A 75 -7.86 -11.87 -14.82
C ALA A 75 -6.56 -12.45 -14.27
N GLU A 76 -6.41 -13.75 -14.39
CA GLU A 76 -5.21 -14.45 -13.93
C GLU A 76 -4.34 -14.83 -15.13
N GLY A 77 -3.04 -14.55 -15.01
CA GLY A 77 -2.00 -15.07 -15.90
C GLY A 77 -1.27 -16.24 -15.24
N ASP A 78 -0.45 -16.92 -16.02
CA ASP A 78 0.43 -17.98 -15.52
C ASP A 78 1.34 -17.43 -14.42
N GLY A 79 1.09 -17.82 -13.15
CA GLY A 79 1.87 -17.39 -11.99
C GLY A 79 1.15 -16.49 -10.99
N ALA A 80 -0.10 -16.13 -11.21
CA ALA A 80 -0.95 -15.56 -10.16
C ALA A 80 -1.10 -16.59 -9.02
N LYS A 81 -0.91 -16.12 -7.79
CA LYS A 81 -1.04 -16.95 -6.59
C LYS A 81 -2.05 -16.34 -5.65
N GLY A 82 -2.88 -17.22 -5.05
CA GLY A 82 -3.91 -16.83 -4.09
C GLY A 82 -5.20 -16.32 -4.72
N ASP A 83 -6.27 -16.35 -3.95
CA ASP A 83 -7.60 -15.91 -4.36
C ASP A 83 -7.74 -14.38 -4.22
N PHE A 84 -6.98 -13.79 -3.32
CA PHE A 84 -6.93 -12.33 -3.14
C PHE A 84 -5.64 -11.86 -2.44
N THR A 85 -5.42 -10.54 -2.44
CA THR A 85 -4.37 -9.95 -1.60
C THR A 85 -4.98 -8.99 -0.58
N TRP A 86 -4.45 -9.08 0.65
CA TRP A 86 -4.75 -8.19 1.76
C TRP A 86 -3.58 -7.22 1.92
N VAL A 87 -3.81 -5.93 1.71
CA VAL A 87 -2.77 -4.90 1.72
C VAL A 87 -3.06 -3.87 2.80
N ILE A 88 -2.23 -3.85 3.82
CA ILE A 88 -2.27 -2.83 4.88
C ILE A 88 -1.31 -1.70 4.50
N SER A 89 -1.75 -0.46 4.68
CA SER A 89 -0.88 0.70 4.50
C SER A 89 -0.85 1.57 5.75
N THR A 90 0.34 2.06 6.11
CA THR A 90 0.55 3.06 7.16
C THR A 90 1.44 4.18 6.64
N PRO A 91 1.27 5.44 7.09
CA PRO A 91 2.10 6.54 6.61
C PRO A 91 3.59 6.37 6.93
N THR A 92 3.94 5.76 8.05
CA THR A 92 5.32 5.62 8.52
C THR A 92 5.60 4.26 9.13
N PHE A 93 6.87 3.86 9.15
CA PHE A 93 7.34 2.68 9.88
C PHE A 93 7.13 2.81 11.40
N ALA A 94 7.13 4.02 11.94
CA ALA A 94 6.86 4.25 13.37
C ALA A 94 5.40 3.91 13.72
N GLU A 95 4.43 4.32 12.88
CA GLU A 95 3.02 3.96 13.06
C GLU A 95 2.80 2.47 12.87
N TRP A 96 3.42 1.87 11.84
CA TRP A 96 3.37 0.42 11.64
C TRP A 96 3.94 -0.35 12.83
N GLY A 97 5.08 0.07 13.38
CA GLY A 97 5.70 -0.55 14.57
C GLY A 97 4.80 -0.43 15.80
N ALA A 98 4.27 0.76 16.10
CA ALA A 98 3.35 0.99 17.21
C ALA A 98 2.08 0.12 17.11
N PHE A 99 1.52 0.00 15.90
CA PHE A 99 0.39 -0.88 15.64
C PHE A 99 0.74 -2.36 15.90
N THR A 100 1.89 -2.81 15.41
CA THR A 100 2.35 -4.19 15.58
C THR A 100 2.60 -4.52 17.05
N ASP A 101 3.21 -3.61 17.80
CA ASP A 101 3.47 -3.78 19.24
C ASP A 101 2.17 -3.87 20.07
N ALA A 102 1.11 -3.16 19.62
CA ALA A 102 -0.19 -3.16 20.28
C ALA A 102 -1.15 -4.27 19.80
N TYR A 103 -0.71 -5.10 18.84
CA TYR A 103 -1.60 -6.02 18.12
C TYR A 103 -2.11 -7.19 18.98
N GLU A 104 -1.22 -7.83 19.74
CA GLU A 104 -1.57 -9.05 20.47
C GLU A 104 -2.66 -8.79 21.53
N GLY A 105 -3.72 -9.61 21.51
CA GLY A 105 -4.88 -9.48 22.40
C GLY A 105 -5.81 -8.30 22.11
N SER A 106 -5.54 -7.54 21.04
CA SER A 106 -6.34 -6.40 20.61
C SER A 106 -7.71 -6.79 20.04
N ALA A 107 -8.53 -5.79 19.73
CA ALA A 107 -9.78 -6.02 18.99
C ALA A 107 -9.49 -6.47 17.55
N VAL A 108 -8.36 -6.07 16.97
CA VAL A 108 -7.94 -6.49 15.63
C VAL A 108 -7.57 -7.96 15.60
N SER A 109 -6.74 -8.43 16.55
CA SER A 109 -6.37 -9.84 16.61
C SER A 109 -7.57 -10.77 16.75
N LYS A 110 -8.63 -10.33 17.44
CA LYS A 110 -9.88 -11.10 17.54
C LYS A 110 -10.67 -11.17 16.22
N VAL A 111 -10.59 -10.15 15.38
CA VAL A 111 -11.16 -10.19 14.03
C VAL A 111 -10.33 -11.10 13.14
N ASP A 112 -9.00 -11.07 13.28
CA ASP A 112 -8.10 -11.96 12.55
C ASP A 112 -8.35 -13.42 12.91
N ASP A 113 -8.58 -13.77 14.19
CA ASP A 113 -8.95 -15.12 14.59
C ASP A 113 -10.21 -15.62 13.85
N GLN A 114 -11.21 -14.74 13.67
CA GLN A 114 -12.42 -15.09 12.91
C GLN A 114 -12.15 -15.29 11.41
N LEU A 115 -11.25 -14.48 10.85
CA LEU A 115 -10.88 -14.53 9.44
C LEU A 115 -10.06 -15.80 9.15
N PHE A 116 -8.99 -16.03 9.92
CA PHE A 116 -8.02 -17.11 9.67
C PHE A 116 -8.49 -18.48 10.13
N ASP A 117 -9.31 -18.59 11.16
CA ASP A 117 -9.76 -19.88 11.67
C ASP A 117 -10.67 -20.64 10.69
N ASN A 118 -11.43 -19.93 9.85
CA ASN A 118 -12.51 -20.56 9.09
C ASN A 118 -12.67 -20.14 7.62
N LEU A 119 -12.07 -19.03 7.20
CA LEU A 119 -12.34 -18.48 5.88
C LEU A 119 -11.13 -18.46 4.97
N VAL A 120 -9.98 -18.05 5.47
CA VAL A 120 -8.80 -17.81 4.64
C VAL A 120 -7.52 -18.33 5.27
N ASP A 121 -6.58 -18.69 4.43
CA ASP A 121 -5.18 -18.91 4.79
C ASP A 121 -4.34 -17.86 4.06
N CYS A 122 -3.62 -17.05 4.81
CA CYS A 122 -2.72 -16.06 4.25
C CYS A 122 -1.28 -16.48 4.48
N GLY A 123 -0.57 -16.70 3.41
CA GLY A 123 0.84 -17.04 3.42
C GLY A 123 1.73 -15.93 4.01
N GLN A 124 3.02 -16.03 3.79
CA GLN A 124 3.99 -15.05 4.28
C GLN A 124 3.65 -13.64 3.77
N SER A 125 3.73 -12.68 4.67
CA SER A 125 3.61 -11.28 4.29
C SER A 125 4.95 -10.70 3.82
N THR A 126 4.85 -9.69 2.97
CA THR A 126 5.98 -8.86 2.55
C THR A 126 5.75 -7.42 2.96
N ILE A 127 6.82 -6.72 3.34
CA ILE A 127 6.75 -5.30 3.71
C ILE A 127 7.51 -4.49 2.66
N TRP A 128 6.87 -3.44 2.18
CA TRP A 128 7.37 -2.57 1.11
C TRP A 128 7.29 -1.11 1.54
N GLU A 129 8.22 -0.31 1.04
CA GLU A 129 8.03 1.14 0.99
C GLU A 129 7.41 1.50 -0.35
N GLY A 130 6.22 2.08 -0.31
CA GLY A 130 5.53 2.62 -1.47
C GLY A 130 5.80 4.12 -1.61
N MET A 131 6.15 4.59 -2.80
CA MET A 131 6.31 6.01 -3.10
C MET A 131 5.11 6.50 -3.90
N ILE A 132 4.52 7.62 -3.49
CA ILE A 132 3.44 8.27 -4.21
C ILE A 132 4.06 9.34 -5.11
N LEU A 133 3.85 9.21 -6.42
CA LEU A 133 4.31 10.16 -7.43
C LEU A 133 3.10 10.96 -7.92
N ASP A 134 3.24 12.29 -7.95
CA ASP A 134 2.23 13.23 -8.46
C ASP A 134 2.61 13.75 -9.86
#